data_db5d1785b3c296ffe2908bdd7fff59d3
#
_entry.id   db5d1785b3c296ffe2908bdd7fff59d3
#
_cell.length_a   1.000
_cell.length_b   1.000
_cell.length_c   1.000
_cell.angle_alpha   90.00
_cell.angle_beta   90.00
_cell.angle_gamma   90.00
#
_symmetry.space_group_name_H-M   'P 1'
#
loop_
_entity.id
_entity.type
_entity.pdbx_description
1 polymer ?
#
loop_
_entity_poly.entity_id
_entity_poly.type
_entity_poly.pdbx_seq_one_letter_code
_entity_poly.pdbx_strand_id
1 'polypeptide(L)'
;MNREVEREVLEVARAGGRAAARLCRAVQGTMSDGTALFKDAREPVTVADYGSQAVILEAVARRFPDHGVISEEGAEHLRTDGDASVRELVRRLVGDVLGNEVGFDDVCAFIDHAGEPDGRYTWVIDPIDGTKGFLRGDQYAVAIGILRDGEPWGGVLACPNLALDPADPGDARGLLYVAARGRGVTREALDSDFAETVRVSGRSRPEEIRILGSVESAHGDPAVVTALIEDRGLGGGVVRLDSQAKYATVASGGAEIYLRPQSRPDYREKVWDHAAG
;
A
#
# COMPACT_ATOMS: atom_id res chain seq x y z
N MET A 1 -28.42 7.71 1.95
CA MET A 1 -26.98 7.40 1.89
C MET A 1 -26.27 8.62 1.37
N ASN A 2 -25.33 9.23 2.13
CA ASN A 2 -24.70 10.50 1.74
C ASN A 2 -23.57 10.26 0.73
N ARG A 3 -23.89 10.35 -0.56
CA ARG A 3 -22.93 10.17 -1.67
C ARG A 3 -21.78 11.18 -1.64
N GLU A 4 -21.98 12.31 -0.98
CA GLU A 4 -20.98 13.36 -0.83
C GLU A 4 -19.88 12.91 0.12
N VAL A 5 -20.23 12.39 1.30
CA VAL A 5 -19.26 11.83 2.26
C VAL A 5 -18.47 10.67 1.63
N GLU A 6 -19.15 9.77 0.92
CA GLU A 6 -18.48 8.66 0.23
C GLU A 6 -17.44 9.15 -0.81
N ARG A 7 -17.77 10.21 -1.53
CA ARG A 7 -16.83 10.82 -2.49
C ARG A 7 -15.65 11.43 -1.75
N GLU A 8 -15.90 12.22 -0.70
CA GLU A 8 -14.84 12.86 0.08
C GLU A 8 -13.90 11.85 0.75
N VAL A 9 -14.44 10.74 1.28
CA VAL A 9 -13.62 9.66 1.87
C VAL A 9 -12.66 9.10 0.81
N LEU A 10 -13.13 8.82 -0.39
CA LEU A 10 -12.27 8.34 -1.49
C LEU A 10 -11.26 9.41 -1.95
N GLU A 11 -11.63 10.69 -1.97
CA GLU A 11 -10.71 11.78 -2.33
C GLU A 11 -9.59 11.92 -1.29
N VAL A 12 -9.92 11.84 0.01
CA VAL A 12 -8.90 11.88 1.08
C VAL A 12 -7.97 10.66 0.98
N ALA A 13 -8.51 9.45 0.76
CA ALA A 13 -7.70 8.25 0.57
C ALA A 13 -6.79 8.37 -0.66
N ARG A 14 -7.30 8.86 -1.77
CA ARG A 14 -6.54 9.10 -3.01
C ARG A 14 -5.41 10.10 -2.79
N ALA A 15 -5.71 11.23 -2.15
CA ALA A 15 -4.72 12.27 -1.85
C ALA A 15 -3.65 11.75 -0.88
N GLY A 16 -4.05 11.04 0.18
CA GLY A 16 -3.15 10.41 1.15
C GLY A 16 -2.22 9.39 0.49
N GLY A 17 -2.76 8.49 -0.34
CA GLY A 17 -1.96 7.51 -1.09
C GLY A 17 -0.94 8.15 -2.03
N ARG A 18 -1.31 9.23 -2.74
CA ARG A 18 -0.36 10.00 -3.57
C ARG A 18 0.71 10.70 -2.75
N ALA A 19 0.34 11.30 -1.61
CA ALA A 19 1.27 11.96 -0.71
C ALA A 19 2.30 10.98 -0.14
N ALA A 20 1.84 9.84 0.38
CA ALA A 20 2.68 8.77 0.89
C ALA A 20 3.61 8.18 -0.20
N ALA A 21 3.09 7.93 -1.40
CA ALA A 21 3.90 7.47 -2.53
C ALA A 21 5.04 8.44 -2.89
N ARG A 22 4.78 9.76 -2.86
CA ARG A 22 5.84 10.77 -3.06
C ARG A 22 6.91 10.69 -1.99
N LEU A 23 6.51 10.55 -0.71
CA LEU A 23 7.45 10.41 0.40
C LEU A 23 8.31 9.15 0.25
N CYS A 24 7.69 7.99 -0.01
CA CYS A 24 8.40 6.74 -0.24
C CYS A 24 9.42 6.83 -1.38
N ARG A 25 9.05 7.46 -2.50
CA ARG A 25 9.97 7.66 -3.63
C ARG A 25 11.13 8.60 -3.29
N ALA A 26 10.88 9.65 -2.49
CA ALA A 26 11.95 10.53 -2.02
C ALA A 26 12.96 9.76 -1.18
N VAL A 27 12.50 8.87 -0.29
CA VAL A 27 13.38 7.98 0.50
C VAL A 27 14.15 7.03 -0.40
N GLN A 28 13.48 6.33 -1.33
CA GLN A 28 14.15 5.41 -2.26
C GLN A 28 15.19 6.12 -3.15
N GLY A 29 14.91 7.35 -3.60
CA GLY A 29 15.86 8.15 -4.36
C GLY A 29 17.16 8.37 -3.61
N THR A 30 17.09 8.68 -2.32
CA THR A 30 18.30 8.87 -1.49
C THR A 30 19.10 7.59 -1.28
N MET A 31 18.44 6.41 -1.27
CA MET A 31 19.13 5.12 -1.20
C MET A 31 19.92 4.82 -2.49
N SER A 32 19.34 5.14 -3.64
CA SER A 32 19.91 4.87 -4.96
C SER A 32 21.11 5.77 -5.27
N ASP A 33 21.10 7.01 -4.80
CA ASP A 33 22.16 8.00 -5.06
C ASP A 33 23.42 7.79 -4.22
N GLY A 34 23.45 6.75 -3.36
CA GLY A 34 24.59 6.45 -2.50
C GLY A 34 24.85 7.54 -1.44
N THR A 35 23.90 8.45 -1.24
CA THR A 35 23.97 9.45 -0.18
C THR A 35 23.84 8.72 1.15
N ALA A 36 24.88 8.72 1.96
CA ALA A 36 24.94 8.05 3.26
C ALA A 36 24.07 8.78 4.31
N LEU A 37 22.76 8.92 4.01
CA LEU A 37 21.78 9.47 4.96
C LEU A 37 21.39 8.43 6.02
N PHE A 38 21.65 7.16 5.76
CA PHE A 38 21.22 6.06 6.61
C PHE A 38 22.44 5.33 7.19
N LYS A 39 22.47 5.14 8.49
CA LYS A 39 23.51 4.42 9.20
C LYS A 39 23.28 2.91 9.25
N ASP A 40 22.02 2.49 9.16
CA ASP A 40 21.56 1.09 9.18
C ASP A 40 20.71 0.79 7.95
N ALA A 41 20.77 -0.44 7.45
CA ALA A 41 20.02 -0.89 6.28
C ALA A 41 18.49 -0.88 6.48
N ARG A 42 18.01 -0.77 7.71
CA ARG A 42 16.57 -0.69 8.04
C ARG A 42 16.05 0.74 8.18
N GLU A 43 16.91 1.73 8.42
CA GLU A 43 16.51 3.11 8.62
C GLU A 43 15.65 3.69 7.47
N PRO A 44 15.94 3.40 6.17
CA PRO A 44 15.10 3.89 5.08
C PRO A 44 13.65 3.45 5.16
N VAL A 45 13.44 2.17 5.49
CA VAL A 45 12.10 1.63 5.69
C VAL A 45 11.42 2.33 6.85
N THR A 46 12.07 2.39 8.01
CA THR A 46 11.53 3.05 9.19
C THR A 46 11.10 4.50 8.91
N VAL A 47 11.93 5.26 8.19
CA VAL A 47 11.62 6.64 7.82
C VAL A 47 10.41 6.70 6.87
N ALA A 48 10.35 5.80 5.90
CA ALA A 48 9.28 5.79 4.92
C ALA A 48 7.94 5.32 5.53
N ASP A 49 7.95 4.31 6.42
CA ASP A 49 6.76 3.84 7.13
C ASP A 49 6.15 4.93 7.99
N TYR A 50 6.91 5.50 8.92
CA TYR A 50 6.42 6.58 9.78
C TYR A 50 5.97 7.81 9.00
N GLY A 51 6.77 8.22 8.01
CA GLY A 51 6.44 9.38 7.19
C GLY A 51 5.17 9.17 6.37
N SER A 52 5.01 8.01 5.76
CA SER A 52 3.82 7.65 4.97
C SER A 52 2.57 7.60 5.84
N GLN A 53 2.64 6.92 6.98
CA GLN A 53 1.51 6.88 7.90
C GLN A 53 1.14 8.28 8.40
N ALA A 54 2.12 9.12 8.76
CA ALA A 54 1.88 10.47 9.25
C ALA A 54 1.12 11.32 8.21
N VAL A 55 1.54 11.33 6.93
CA VAL A 55 0.87 12.15 5.91
C VAL A 55 -0.52 11.65 5.56
N ILE A 56 -0.77 10.34 5.62
CA ILE A 56 -2.11 9.78 5.42
C ILE A 56 -3.01 10.18 6.58
N LEU A 57 -2.55 9.96 7.82
CA LEU A 57 -3.36 10.19 9.02
C LEU A 57 -3.57 11.67 9.32
N GLU A 58 -2.64 12.56 8.94
CA GLU A 58 -2.90 14.02 8.96
C GLU A 58 -4.13 14.36 8.12
N ALA A 59 -4.20 13.87 6.90
CA ALA A 59 -5.32 14.14 6.01
C ALA A 59 -6.64 13.58 6.54
N VAL A 60 -6.59 12.37 7.15
CA VAL A 60 -7.76 11.74 7.79
C VAL A 60 -8.19 12.55 9.01
N ALA A 61 -7.28 12.84 9.94
CA ALA A 61 -7.57 13.59 11.17
C ALA A 61 -8.15 14.98 10.89
N ARG A 62 -7.61 15.67 9.89
CA ARG A 62 -8.09 17.00 9.50
C ARG A 62 -9.50 16.99 8.92
N ARG A 63 -9.86 15.96 8.15
CA ARG A 63 -11.15 15.92 7.45
C ARG A 63 -12.20 15.08 8.16
N PHE A 64 -11.77 14.02 8.81
CA PHE A 64 -12.62 13.01 9.46
C PHE A 64 -12.07 12.61 10.83
N PRO A 65 -11.97 13.55 11.80
CA PRO A 65 -11.32 13.30 13.09
C PRO A 65 -11.99 12.17 13.89
N ASP A 66 -13.27 11.93 13.65
CA ASP A 66 -14.09 10.94 14.37
C ASP A 66 -14.14 9.56 13.65
N HIS A 67 -13.50 9.42 12.49
CA HIS A 67 -13.42 8.12 11.84
C HIS A 67 -12.40 7.22 12.55
N GLY A 68 -12.74 5.94 12.77
CA GLY A 68 -11.82 4.98 13.35
C GLY A 68 -10.58 4.74 12.47
N VAL A 69 -9.47 4.40 13.10
CA VAL A 69 -8.22 4.07 12.41
C VAL A 69 -7.63 2.79 12.98
N ILE A 70 -7.17 1.91 12.10
CA ILE A 70 -6.33 0.75 12.39
C ILE A 70 -5.11 0.87 11.48
N SER A 71 -3.93 1.08 12.04
CA SER A 71 -2.70 1.25 11.29
C SER A 71 -1.59 0.35 11.81
N GLU A 72 -0.58 0.09 10.98
CA GLU A 72 0.51 -0.80 11.34
C GLU A 72 1.45 -0.16 12.37
N GLU A 73 1.79 1.12 12.19
CA GLU A 73 2.79 1.81 12.96
C GLU A 73 2.22 2.58 14.16
N GLY A 74 3.01 2.66 15.24
CA GLY A 74 2.78 3.53 16.39
C GLY A 74 4.02 4.36 16.69
N ALA A 75 3.86 5.61 17.12
CA ALA A 75 4.97 6.54 17.32
C ALA A 75 5.83 6.25 18.55
N GLU A 76 5.53 5.23 19.36
CA GLU A 76 6.27 4.92 20.59
C GLU A 76 7.76 4.68 20.35
N HIS A 77 8.11 3.80 19.39
CA HIS A 77 9.50 3.55 19.03
C HIS A 77 10.20 4.79 18.47
N LEU A 78 9.50 5.58 17.68
CA LEU A 78 10.06 6.82 17.15
C LEU A 78 10.39 7.81 18.29
N ARG A 79 9.58 7.84 19.35
CA ARG A 79 9.81 8.69 20.55
C ARG A 79 10.95 8.18 21.43
N THR A 80 11.03 6.87 21.64
CA THR A 80 11.94 6.27 22.63
C THR A 80 13.28 5.88 22.03
N ASP A 81 13.27 5.13 20.95
CA ASP A 81 14.44 4.43 20.41
C ASP A 81 14.94 5.03 19.09
N GLY A 82 14.18 5.96 18.50
CA GLY A 82 14.56 6.60 17.25
C GLY A 82 15.83 7.44 17.39
N ASP A 83 16.83 7.19 16.53
CA ASP A 83 17.99 8.09 16.39
C ASP A 83 17.49 9.51 16.06
N ALA A 84 18.15 10.52 16.62
CA ALA A 84 17.80 11.93 16.37
C ALA A 84 17.82 12.27 14.87
N SER A 85 18.68 11.63 14.08
CA SER A 85 18.73 11.80 12.62
C SER A 85 17.49 11.23 11.92
N VAL A 86 16.99 10.07 12.36
CA VAL A 86 15.75 9.46 11.85
C VAL A 86 14.55 10.36 12.16
N ARG A 87 14.43 10.84 13.40
CA ARG A 87 13.36 11.75 13.83
C ARG A 87 13.32 13.02 12.99
N GLU A 88 14.49 13.64 12.80
CA GLU A 88 14.59 14.86 12.01
C GLU A 88 14.30 14.61 10.53
N LEU A 89 14.72 13.48 9.98
CA LEU A 89 14.44 13.11 8.60
C LEU A 89 12.95 12.86 8.36
N VAL A 90 12.29 12.11 9.25
CA VAL A 90 10.83 11.90 9.19
C VAL A 90 10.10 13.25 9.27
N ARG A 91 10.43 14.08 10.27
CA ARG A 91 9.83 15.41 10.43
C ARG A 91 9.94 16.27 9.18
N ARG A 92 11.14 16.33 8.60
CA ARG A 92 11.43 17.11 7.39
C ARG A 92 10.63 16.59 6.19
N LEU A 93 10.67 15.28 5.92
CA LEU A 93 9.96 14.70 4.79
C LEU A 93 8.44 14.85 4.89
N VAL A 94 7.89 14.70 6.08
CA VAL A 94 6.47 14.97 6.32
C VAL A 94 6.16 16.44 6.04
N GLY A 95 6.96 17.37 6.56
CA GLY A 95 6.81 18.82 6.29
C GLY A 95 6.90 19.17 4.80
N ASP A 96 7.88 18.58 4.09
CA ASP A 96 8.07 18.78 2.64
C ASP A 96 6.84 18.32 1.85
N VAL A 97 6.26 17.16 2.22
CA VAL A 97 5.07 16.61 1.54
C VAL A 97 3.82 17.41 1.86
N LEU A 98 3.65 17.86 3.11
CA LEU A 98 2.50 18.67 3.54
C LEU A 98 2.61 20.14 3.09
N GLY A 99 3.80 20.58 2.69
CA GLY A 99 4.05 21.97 2.23
C GLY A 99 4.10 22.99 3.35
N ASN A 100 4.37 22.57 4.59
CA ASN A 100 4.50 23.43 5.77
C ASN A 100 5.48 22.84 6.80
N GLU A 101 5.98 23.68 7.68
CA GLU A 101 6.77 23.20 8.82
C GLU A 101 5.86 22.47 9.81
N VAL A 102 6.33 21.30 10.27
CA VAL A 102 5.68 20.49 11.30
C VAL A 102 6.65 20.23 12.45
N GLY A 103 6.14 20.20 13.69
CA GLY A 103 6.90 19.75 14.85
C GLY A 103 7.04 18.25 14.89
N PHE A 104 8.03 17.74 15.63
CA PHE A 104 8.18 16.30 15.85
C PHE A 104 6.98 15.72 16.63
N ASP A 105 6.47 16.47 17.61
CA ASP A 105 5.30 16.07 18.38
C ASP A 105 4.03 16.02 17.51
N ASP A 106 3.90 16.93 16.53
CA ASP A 106 2.80 16.88 15.56
C ASP A 106 2.87 15.62 14.68
N VAL A 107 4.06 15.26 14.19
CA VAL A 107 4.26 14.02 13.43
C VAL A 107 3.87 12.81 14.25
N CYS A 108 4.30 12.74 15.52
CA CYS A 108 3.91 11.67 16.42
C CYS A 108 2.40 11.63 16.67
N ALA A 109 1.75 12.79 16.81
CA ALA A 109 0.30 12.88 16.97
C ALA A 109 -0.45 12.42 15.71
N PHE A 110 0.08 12.69 14.50
CA PHE A 110 -0.50 12.18 13.26
C PHE A 110 -0.38 10.64 13.21
N ILE A 111 0.81 10.08 13.49
CA ILE A 111 1.03 8.61 13.50
C ILE A 111 0.09 7.89 14.47
N ASP A 112 -0.14 8.45 15.66
CA ASP A 112 -0.96 7.85 16.71
C ASP A 112 -2.46 8.22 16.62
N HIS A 113 -2.89 8.91 15.54
CA HIS A 113 -4.29 9.25 15.38
C HIS A 113 -5.15 7.99 15.23
N ALA A 114 -6.05 7.75 16.18
CA ALA A 114 -6.89 6.55 16.23
C ALA A 114 -8.36 6.81 15.91
N GLY A 115 -8.84 8.05 16.08
CA GLY A 115 -10.24 8.43 15.91
C GLY A 115 -11.17 7.69 16.89
N GLU A 116 -12.43 7.51 16.48
CA GLU A 116 -13.46 6.82 17.26
C GLU A 116 -13.60 5.36 16.81
N PRO A 117 -13.34 4.36 17.67
CA PRO A 117 -13.32 2.94 17.27
C PRO A 117 -14.64 2.43 16.67
N ASP A 118 -15.76 2.97 17.13
CA ASP A 118 -17.11 2.58 16.73
C ASP A 118 -17.71 3.48 15.64
N GLY A 119 -16.86 4.29 15.00
CA GLY A 119 -17.25 5.14 13.88
C GLY A 119 -17.76 4.33 12.68
N ARG A 120 -18.65 4.91 11.91
CA ARG A 120 -19.21 4.29 10.71
C ARG A 120 -18.15 3.90 9.67
N TYR A 121 -17.08 4.69 9.59
CA TYR A 121 -15.93 4.44 8.72
C TYR A 121 -14.71 4.17 9.56
N THR A 122 -13.96 3.14 9.17
CA THR A 122 -12.65 2.82 9.75
C THR A 122 -11.63 2.76 8.63
N TRP A 123 -10.54 3.51 8.78
CA TRP A 123 -9.39 3.49 7.90
C TRP A 123 -8.44 2.39 8.36
N VAL A 124 -8.01 1.58 7.42
CA VAL A 124 -7.05 0.49 7.67
C VAL A 124 -5.82 0.76 6.83
N ILE A 125 -4.68 1.02 7.47
CA ILE A 125 -3.51 1.57 6.80
C ILE A 125 -2.31 0.65 7.00
N ASP A 126 -1.69 0.27 5.89
CA ASP A 126 -0.34 -0.26 5.81
C ASP A 126 0.50 0.76 5.02
N PRO A 127 1.41 1.47 5.69
CA PRO A 127 2.18 2.54 5.07
C PRO A 127 3.16 2.03 4.01
N ILE A 128 3.71 0.83 4.16
CA ILE A 128 4.57 0.15 3.18
C ILE A 128 4.39 -1.37 3.26
N ASP A 129 3.35 -1.87 2.61
CA ASP A 129 3.27 -3.32 2.38
C ASP A 129 4.34 -3.77 1.38
N GLY A 130 5.11 -4.76 1.77
CA GLY A 130 6.24 -5.24 0.99
C GLY A 130 7.55 -4.53 1.31
N THR A 131 7.85 -4.31 2.58
CA THR A 131 9.07 -3.70 3.14
C THR A 131 10.38 -4.19 2.50
N LYS A 132 10.50 -5.50 2.26
CA LYS A 132 11.69 -6.08 1.59
C LYS A 132 11.76 -5.68 0.12
N GLY A 133 10.62 -5.62 -0.57
CA GLY A 133 10.53 -5.11 -1.95
C GLY A 133 10.96 -3.65 -2.00
N PHE A 134 10.47 -2.82 -1.07
CA PHE A 134 10.89 -1.43 -0.94
C PHE A 134 12.42 -1.28 -0.82
N LEU A 135 13.05 -2.05 0.07
CA LEU A 135 14.51 -2.00 0.27
C LEU A 135 15.32 -2.45 -0.96
N ARG A 136 14.77 -3.34 -1.78
CA ARG A 136 15.41 -3.80 -3.03
C ARG A 136 15.14 -2.91 -4.23
N GLY A 137 14.26 -1.90 -4.10
CA GLY A 137 13.76 -1.14 -5.25
C GLY A 137 12.76 -1.91 -6.11
N ASP A 138 12.21 -3.02 -5.59
CA ASP A 138 11.18 -3.85 -6.20
C ASP A 138 9.78 -3.32 -5.89
N GLN A 139 8.75 -4.16 -6.05
CA GLN A 139 7.36 -3.79 -5.79
C GLN A 139 7.06 -3.65 -4.30
N TYR A 140 6.40 -2.57 -3.95
CA TYR A 140 5.76 -2.32 -2.66
C TYR A 140 4.46 -1.54 -2.91
N ALA A 141 3.62 -1.44 -1.89
CA ALA A 141 2.41 -0.65 -1.98
C ALA A 141 2.16 0.13 -0.70
N VAL A 142 1.68 1.36 -0.83
CA VAL A 142 0.96 2.06 0.25
C VAL A 142 -0.49 1.61 0.16
N ALA A 143 -1.01 1.01 1.22
CA ALA A 143 -2.34 0.43 1.23
C ALA A 143 -3.27 1.16 2.23
N ILE A 144 -4.39 1.66 1.72
CA ILE A 144 -5.42 2.35 2.50
C ILE A 144 -6.75 1.65 2.27
N GLY A 145 -7.15 0.79 3.20
CA GLY A 145 -8.46 0.17 3.23
C GLY A 145 -9.47 1.05 3.93
N ILE A 146 -10.72 0.98 3.53
CA ILE A 146 -11.83 1.70 4.15
C ILE A 146 -12.93 0.71 4.46
N LEU A 147 -13.14 0.45 5.73
CA LEU A 147 -14.29 -0.31 6.19
C LEU A 147 -15.46 0.65 6.41
N ARG A 148 -16.66 0.19 6.11
CA ARG A 148 -17.90 0.87 6.44
C ARG A 148 -18.81 -0.10 7.18
N ASP A 149 -19.25 0.30 8.37
CA ASP A 149 -20.05 -0.55 9.25
C ASP A 149 -19.34 -1.93 9.50
N GLY A 150 -18.01 -1.93 9.61
CA GLY A 150 -17.16 -3.11 9.82
C GLY A 150 -16.86 -3.95 8.55
N GLU A 151 -17.43 -3.61 7.39
CA GLU A 151 -17.28 -4.36 6.15
C GLU A 151 -16.37 -3.62 5.13
N PRO A 152 -15.55 -4.31 4.34
CA PRO A 152 -14.77 -3.69 3.27
C PRO A 152 -15.66 -2.91 2.30
N TRP A 153 -15.38 -1.62 2.15
CA TRP A 153 -16.17 -0.75 1.30
C TRP A 153 -15.36 -0.06 0.20
N GLY A 154 -14.15 0.37 0.50
CA GLY A 154 -13.29 1.03 -0.46
C GLY A 154 -11.82 0.74 -0.19
N GLY A 155 -10.97 1.00 -1.17
CA GLY A 155 -9.54 0.80 -1.04
C GLY A 155 -8.75 1.67 -2.01
N VAL A 156 -7.55 2.05 -1.57
CA VAL A 156 -6.54 2.70 -2.40
C VAL A 156 -5.24 1.94 -2.26
N LEU A 157 -4.64 1.58 -3.40
CA LEU A 157 -3.30 1.00 -3.47
C LEU A 157 -2.42 1.93 -4.31
N ALA A 158 -1.45 2.58 -3.69
CA ALA A 158 -0.41 3.28 -4.43
C ALA A 158 0.78 2.34 -4.62
N CYS A 159 1.12 2.05 -5.87
CA CYS A 159 2.17 1.12 -6.28
C CYS A 159 3.27 1.89 -7.03
N PRO A 160 4.23 2.53 -6.34
CA PRO A 160 5.16 3.48 -6.95
C PRO A 160 6.10 2.87 -8.00
N ASN A 161 6.39 1.58 -7.89
CA ASN A 161 7.31 0.88 -8.80
C ASN A 161 6.57 0.05 -9.87
N LEU A 162 5.23 0.06 -9.89
CA LEU A 162 4.45 -0.68 -10.88
C LEU A 162 4.38 0.12 -12.19
N ALA A 163 4.79 -0.50 -13.29
CA ALA A 163 4.68 0.09 -14.63
C ALA A 163 3.25 -0.03 -15.19
N LEU A 164 2.87 0.88 -16.05
CA LEU A 164 1.60 0.82 -16.79
C LEU A 164 1.60 -0.36 -17.75
N ASP A 165 2.66 -0.50 -18.52
CA ASP A 165 2.97 -1.67 -19.34
C ASP A 165 4.26 -2.35 -18.83
N PRO A 166 4.14 -3.51 -18.14
CA PRO A 166 5.32 -4.23 -17.67
C PRO A 166 6.25 -4.73 -18.81
N ALA A 167 5.78 -4.75 -20.05
CA ALA A 167 6.57 -5.15 -21.22
C ALA A 167 7.40 -4.00 -21.80
N ASP A 168 7.12 -2.76 -21.43
CA ASP A 168 7.88 -1.58 -21.86
C ASP A 168 8.87 -1.15 -20.77
N PRO A 169 10.19 -1.41 -20.91
CA PRO A 169 11.19 -1.02 -19.93
C PRO A 169 11.34 0.51 -19.73
N GLY A 170 10.84 1.31 -20.69
CA GLY A 170 10.85 2.77 -20.65
C GLY A 170 9.57 3.38 -20.10
N ASP A 171 8.59 2.55 -19.75
CA ASP A 171 7.29 3.02 -19.31
C ASP A 171 7.36 3.72 -17.94
N ALA A 172 6.53 4.74 -17.80
CA ALA A 172 6.40 5.48 -16.55
C ALA A 172 5.93 4.54 -15.43
N ARG A 173 6.69 4.50 -14.34
CA ARG A 173 6.34 3.74 -13.14
C ARG A 173 5.53 4.59 -12.20
N GLY A 174 4.63 3.92 -11.52
CA GLY A 174 3.85 4.53 -10.46
C GLY A 174 2.39 4.63 -10.77
N LEU A 175 1.65 3.74 -10.17
CA LEU A 175 0.21 3.61 -10.34
C LEU A 175 -0.52 3.74 -9.01
N LEU A 176 -1.69 4.33 -9.08
CA LEU A 176 -2.66 4.40 -7.99
C LEU A 176 -3.92 3.69 -8.43
N TYR A 177 -4.38 2.74 -7.63
CA TYR A 177 -5.66 2.08 -7.82
C TYR A 177 -6.64 2.55 -6.77
N VAL A 178 -7.84 2.92 -7.21
CA VAL A 178 -8.91 3.39 -6.33
C VAL A 178 -10.16 2.58 -6.62
N ALA A 179 -10.71 1.97 -5.58
CA ALA A 179 -11.90 1.14 -5.68
C ALA A 179 -12.94 1.50 -4.62
N ALA A 180 -14.21 1.28 -4.95
CA ALA A 180 -15.27 1.24 -3.95
C ALA A 180 -16.35 0.25 -4.37
N ARG A 181 -16.99 -0.38 -3.39
CA ARG A 181 -18.04 -1.40 -3.60
C ARG A 181 -19.12 -0.90 -4.55
N GLY A 182 -19.29 -1.61 -5.67
CA GLY A 182 -20.25 -1.28 -6.72
C GLY A 182 -19.86 -0.15 -7.68
N ARG A 183 -18.63 0.39 -7.58
CA ARG A 183 -18.14 1.47 -8.46
C ARG A 183 -17.00 1.03 -9.39
N GLY A 184 -16.53 -0.21 -9.26
CA GLY A 184 -15.38 -0.72 -10.02
C GLY A 184 -14.05 -0.16 -9.53
N VAL A 185 -13.02 -0.27 -10.35
CA VAL A 185 -11.65 0.16 -10.06
C VAL A 185 -11.17 1.16 -11.11
N THR A 186 -10.60 2.26 -10.64
CA THR A 186 -9.87 3.22 -11.47
C THR A 186 -8.37 3.02 -11.26
N ARG A 187 -7.61 2.97 -12.34
CA ARG A 187 -6.15 3.00 -12.35
C ARG A 187 -5.69 4.39 -12.82
N GLU A 188 -4.83 5.01 -12.06
CA GLU A 188 -4.34 6.38 -12.28
C GLU A 188 -2.80 6.37 -12.26
N ALA A 189 -2.16 7.22 -13.06
CA ALA A 189 -0.73 7.46 -12.89
C ALA A 189 -0.48 8.35 -11.66
N LEU A 190 0.63 8.12 -10.94
CA LEU A 190 1.00 8.96 -9.80
C LEU A 190 1.46 10.37 -10.21
N ASP A 191 2.07 10.50 -11.39
CA ASP A 191 2.77 11.72 -11.83
C ASP A 191 2.11 12.41 -13.04
N SER A 192 0.92 11.98 -13.45
CA SER A 192 0.18 12.61 -14.56
C SER A 192 -1.32 12.53 -14.35
N ASP A 193 -2.07 13.17 -15.25
CA ASP A 193 -3.55 13.13 -15.26
C ASP A 193 -4.14 11.87 -15.90
N PHE A 194 -3.30 10.87 -16.20
CA PHE A 194 -3.79 9.61 -16.75
C PHE A 194 -4.69 8.91 -15.75
N ALA A 195 -5.89 8.52 -16.19
CA ALA A 195 -6.82 7.72 -15.43
C ALA A 195 -7.68 6.87 -16.37
N GLU A 196 -7.91 5.62 -16.00
CA GLU A 196 -8.78 4.72 -16.74
C GLU A 196 -9.54 3.78 -15.79
N THR A 197 -10.67 3.26 -16.25
CA THR A 197 -11.37 2.17 -15.57
C THR A 197 -10.76 0.85 -15.99
N VAL A 198 -10.30 0.05 -15.03
CA VAL A 198 -9.76 -1.29 -15.28
C VAL A 198 -10.77 -2.38 -14.92
N ARG A 199 -10.54 -3.56 -15.47
CA ARG A 199 -11.36 -4.75 -15.20
C ARG A 199 -10.47 -5.97 -15.11
N VAL A 200 -10.95 -6.97 -14.38
CA VAL A 200 -10.35 -8.30 -14.39
C VAL A 200 -10.31 -8.88 -15.80
N SER A 201 -9.39 -9.80 -16.05
CA SER A 201 -9.30 -10.44 -17.37
C SER A 201 -10.55 -11.27 -17.68
N GLY A 202 -10.79 -11.50 -18.97
CA GLY A 202 -11.84 -12.41 -19.43
C GLY A 202 -11.35 -13.86 -19.62
N ARG A 203 -10.12 -14.21 -19.20
CA ARG A 203 -9.59 -15.54 -19.36
C ARG A 203 -10.31 -16.53 -18.43
N SER A 204 -10.70 -17.66 -18.97
CA SER A 204 -11.44 -18.70 -18.23
C SER A 204 -10.95 -20.13 -18.52
N ARG A 205 -10.13 -20.29 -19.56
CA ARG A 205 -9.56 -21.58 -19.92
C ARG A 205 -8.37 -21.89 -19.00
N PRO A 206 -8.28 -23.10 -18.41
CA PRO A 206 -7.20 -23.44 -17.48
C PRO A 206 -5.79 -23.13 -17.99
N GLU A 207 -5.51 -23.39 -19.27
CA GLU A 207 -4.22 -23.16 -19.89
C GLU A 207 -3.82 -21.67 -20.01
N GLU A 208 -4.76 -20.74 -19.80
CA GLU A 208 -4.54 -19.29 -19.85
C GLU A 208 -4.45 -18.64 -18.46
N ILE A 209 -4.82 -19.38 -17.41
CA ILE A 209 -4.89 -18.87 -16.05
C ILE A 209 -3.50 -18.63 -15.49
N ARG A 210 -3.21 -17.37 -15.17
CA ARG A 210 -1.98 -16.95 -14.48
C ARG A 210 -2.24 -16.82 -12.99
N ILE A 211 -1.30 -17.31 -12.19
CA ILE A 211 -1.35 -17.24 -10.73
C ILE A 211 -0.36 -16.21 -10.25
N LEU A 212 -0.77 -15.35 -9.31
CA LEU A 212 0.13 -14.50 -8.55
C LEU A 212 0.63 -15.21 -7.31
N GLY A 213 1.95 -15.27 -7.18
CA GLY A 213 2.65 -15.71 -6.00
C GLY A 213 3.52 -14.60 -5.41
N SER A 214 3.90 -14.74 -4.15
CA SER A 214 4.87 -13.85 -3.51
C SER A 214 6.28 -14.14 -4.02
N VAL A 215 7.13 -13.11 -4.06
CA VAL A 215 8.59 -13.27 -4.25
C VAL A 215 9.18 -13.93 -3.01
N GLU A 216 8.73 -13.53 -1.83
CA GLU A 216 9.18 -14.08 -0.56
C GLU A 216 8.57 -15.46 -0.29
N SER A 217 9.43 -16.47 -0.14
CA SER A 217 9.02 -17.86 0.15
C SER A 217 8.31 -18.04 1.50
N ALA A 218 8.52 -17.10 2.44
CA ALA A 218 7.86 -17.13 3.75
C ALA A 218 6.35 -16.84 3.69
N HIS A 219 5.84 -16.29 2.60
CA HIS A 219 4.44 -15.87 2.44
C HIS A 219 3.56 -16.94 1.77
N GLY A 220 3.96 -18.18 1.80
CA GLY A 220 3.17 -19.32 1.29
C GLY A 220 4.06 -20.49 0.89
N ASP A 221 3.51 -21.69 0.97
CA ASP A 221 4.22 -22.89 0.52
C ASP A 221 4.16 -23.00 -1.02
N PRO A 222 5.29 -22.84 -1.74
CA PRO A 222 5.32 -22.99 -3.19
C PRO A 222 4.83 -24.37 -3.68
N ALA A 223 4.98 -25.43 -2.87
CA ALA A 223 4.54 -26.75 -3.23
C ALA A 223 3.00 -26.83 -3.35
N VAL A 224 2.27 -26.11 -2.51
CA VAL A 224 0.79 -26.04 -2.60
C VAL A 224 0.36 -25.38 -3.91
N VAL A 225 1.04 -24.31 -4.32
CA VAL A 225 0.75 -23.61 -5.58
C VAL A 225 1.07 -24.52 -6.76
N THR A 226 2.21 -25.22 -6.73
CA THR A 226 2.60 -26.17 -7.79
C THR A 226 1.60 -27.32 -7.91
N ALA A 227 1.23 -27.94 -6.80
CA ALA A 227 0.25 -29.01 -6.79
C ALA A 227 -1.12 -28.59 -7.36
N LEU A 228 -1.56 -27.35 -7.04
CA LEU A 228 -2.81 -26.81 -7.60
C LEU A 228 -2.71 -26.60 -9.11
N ILE A 229 -1.58 -26.08 -9.59
CA ILE A 229 -1.32 -25.87 -11.03
C ILE A 229 -1.44 -27.19 -11.77
N GLU A 230 -0.79 -28.23 -11.26
CA GLU A 230 -0.79 -29.58 -11.86
C GLU A 230 -2.19 -30.20 -11.81
N ASP A 231 -2.86 -30.18 -10.65
CA ASP A 231 -4.19 -30.77 -10.47
C ASP A 231 -5.26 -30.13 -11.36
N ARG A 232 -5.16 -28.84 -11.58
CA ARG A 232 -6.14 -28.08 -12.36
C ARG A 232 -5.73 -27.80 -13.81
N GLY A 233 -4.55 -28.24 -14.22
CA GLY A 233 -4.04 -28.01 -15.57
C GLY A 233 -3.85 -26.51 -15.91
N LEU A 234 -3.43 -25.70 -14.92
CA LEU A 234 -3.27 -24.26 -15.12
C LEU A 234 -1.98 -23.96 -15.87
N GLY A 235 -2.09 -23.45 -17.09
CA GLY A 235 -0.96 -23.28 -18.02
C GLY A 235 -0.45 -21.86 -18.19
N GLY A 236 -1.11 -20.84 -17.66
CA GLY A 236 -0.74 -19.43 -17.85
C GLY A 236 0.50 -18.96 -17.08
N GLY A 237 1.04 -19.85 -16.23
CA GLY A 237 2.27 -19.58 -15.48
C GLY A 237 2.06 -18.84 -14.16
N VAL A 238 3.18 -18.64 -13.44
CA VAL A 238 3.22 -17.93 -12.15
C VAL A 238 3.90 -16.60 -12.32
N VAL A 239 3.18 -15.52 -12.00
CA VAL A 239 3.73 -14.16 -11.89
C VAL A 239 4.08 -13.90 -10.44
N ARG A 240 5.31 -13.44 -10.17
CA ARG A 240 5.77 -13.16 -8.81
C ARG A 240 5.85 -11.65 -8.58
N LEU A 241 5.15 -11.19 -7.56
CA LEU A 241 5.17 -9.80 -7.12
C LEU A 241 5.21 -9.75 -5.60
N ASP A 242 5.83 -8.72 -5.06
CA ASP A 242 5.71 -8.37 -3.66
C ASP A 242 4.45 -7.52 -3.41
N SER A 243 4.03 -7.42 -2.17
CA SER A 243 2.99 -6.51 -1.66
C SER A 243 1.56 -6.72 -2.17
N GLN A 244 0.69 -5.84 -1.73
CA GLN A 244 -0.69 -5.71 -2.21
C GLN A 244 -0.80 -5.25 -3.68
N ALA A 245 0.32 -4.92 -4.35
CA ALA A 245 0.36 -4.76 -5.80
C ALA A 245 -0.19 -6.00 -6.55
N LYS A 246 -0.21 -7.17 -5.90
CA LYS A 246 -0.85 -8.39 -6.41
C LYS A 246 -2.36 -8.23 -6.61
N TYR A 247 -3.06 -7.58 -5.67
CA TYR A 247 -4.48 -7.27 -5.80
C TYR A 247 -4.74 -6.31 -6.97
N ALA A 248 -3.93 -5.25 -7.06
CA ALA A 248 -3.98 -4.30 -8.17
C ALA A 248 -3.79 -5.00 -9.53
N THR A 249 -2.88 -5.98 -9.59
CA THR A 249 -2.59 -6.76 -10.79
C THR A 249 -3.78 -7.64 -11.18
N VAL A 250 -4.46 -8.29 -10.23
CA VAL A 250 -5.70 -9.04 -10.51
C VAL A 250 -6.81 -8.09 -10.98
N ALA A 251 -7.02 -6.98 -10.27
CA ALA A 251 -8.06 -6.01 -10.61
C ALA A 251 -7.92 -5.42 -12.01
N SER A 252 -6.69 -5.31 -12.53
CA SER A 252 -6.37 -4.82 -13.89
C SER A 252 -6.19 -5.92 -14.94
N GLY A 253 -6.50 -7.18 -14.62
CA GLY A 253 -6.43 -8.29 -15.57
C GLY A 253 -5.00 -8.77 -15.88
N GLY A 254 -4.01 -8.38 -15.07
CA GLY A 254 -2.63 -8.83 -15.17
C GLY A 254 -2.41 -10.27 -14.72
N ALA A 255 -3.30 -10.81 -13.91
CA ALA A 255 -3.39 -12.21 -13.53
C ALA A 255 -4.83 -12.55 -13.12
N GLU A 256 -5.17 -13.83 -13.00
CA GLU A 256 -6.53 -14.30 -12.72
C GLU A 256 -6.72 -14.74 -11.27
N ILE A 257 -5.65 -15.24 -10.64
CA ILE A 257 -5.72 -15.78 -9.29
C ILE A 257 -4.56 -15.26 -8.45
N TYR A 258 -4.84 -14.74 -7.26
CA TYR A 258 -3.86 -14.56 -6.21
C TYR A 258 -4.09 -15.59 -5.11
N LEU A 259 -3.04 -16.36 -4.80
CA LEU A 259 -3.06 -17.38 -3.74
C LEU A 259 -2.05 -17.00 -2.66
N ARG A 260 -2.52 -17.04 -1.41
CA ARG A 260 -1.69 -16.88 -0.21
C ARG A 260 -1.94 -18.07 0.73
N PRO A 261 -1.36 -19.27 0.43
CA PRO A 261 -1.50 -20.43 1.30
C PRO A 261 -0.90 -20.10 2.67
N GLN A 262 -1.58 -20.50 3.74
CA GLN A 262 -1.03 -20.36 5.09
C GLN A 262 0.29 -21.11 5.22
N SER A 263 1.32 -20.42 5.68
CA SER A 263 2.63 -21.05 5.97
C SER A 263 2.63 -21.78 7.32
N ARG A 264 1.76 -21.39 8.26
CA ARG A 264 1.64 -22.00 9.59
C ARG A 264 0.18 -21.96 10.05
N PRO A 265 -0.33 -23.02 10.70
CA PRO A 265 -1.74 -23.12 11.14
C PRO A 265 -2.15 -22.07 12.19
N ASP A 266 -1.19 -21.56 12.96
CA ASP A 266 -1.38 -20.58 14.03
C ASP A 266 -1.20 -19.14 13.58
N TYR A 267 -0.74 -18.89 12.35
CA TYR A 267 -0.56 -17.55 11.82
C TYR A 267 -1.90 -16.90 11.50
N ARG A 268 -2.07 -15.68 11.98
CA ARG A 268 -3.20 -14.83 11.66
C ARG A 268 -2.71 -13.63 10.87
N GLU A 269 -3.31 -13.44 9.71
CA GLU A 269 -3.06 -12.30 8.86
C GLU A 269 -3.45 -11.00 9.57
N LYS A 270 -2.70 -9.96 9.31
CA LYS A 270 -3.05 -8.63 9.78
C LYS A 270 -4.09 -8.01 8.86
N VAL A 271 -5.00 -7.24 9.44
CA VAL A 271 -6.09 -6.63 8.65
C VAL A 271 -5.55 -5.66 7.60
N TRP A 272 -4.49 -4.94 7.89
CA TRP A 272 -3.87 -3.98 6.98
C TRP A 272 -3.18 -4.63 5.78
N ASP A 273 -2.74 -5.90 5.87
CA ASP A 273 -2.18 -6.67 4.76
C ASP A 273 -3.22 -6.96 3.65
N HIS A 274 -4.53 -6.75 3.91
CA HIS A 274 -5.60 -7.21 3.01
C HIS A 274 -6.73 -6.22 2.78
N ALA A 275 -7.01 -5.32 3.73
CA ALA A 275 -8.23 -4.51 3.71
C ALA A 275 -8.36 -3.59 2.49
N ALA A 276 -7.25 -3.12 1.93
CA ALA A 276 -7.25 -2.29 0.73
C ALA A 276 -7.45 -3.11 -0.55
N GLY A 277 -6.85 -4.31 -0.60
CA GLY A 277 -6.92 -5.23 -1.74
C GLY A 277 -8.23 -5.96 -1.86
#